data_00bae49d622e042644d307520ffd50d8
#
_entry.id   00bae49d622e042644d307520ffd50d8
#
_cell.length_a   1.000
_cell.length_b   1.000
_cell.length_c   1.000
_cell.angle_alpha   90.00
_cell.angle_beta   90.00
_cell.angle_gamma   90.00
#
_symmetry.space_group_name_H-M   'P 1'
#
loop_
_entity.id
_entity.type
_entity.pdbx_description
1 polymer ?
#
loop_
_entity_poly.entity_id
_entity_poly.type
_entity_poly.pdbx_seq_one_letter_code
_entity_poly.pdbx_strand_id
1 'polypeptide(L)'
;MSTMQELSPSVDESLETPRRNLLPWMSWSLRRRIAAAAVLLALAGAAVTVAVMRGDAPAGTGPVPLPEQVLGNGAVADDKDPTQVPGWLDKAHAAAPGAFLTARTYGPEKGALTIRAVTARTDLTGKLEQAWAVDEGTEAGAGRCTQNVRFTAGGKAGVRPTLVLCWHTTATLSAYVLLIDPKAPVAVEAGRKALDEVWAAAGGR
;
A
#
# COMPACT_ATOMS: atom_id res chain seq x y z
N MET A 1 14.71 6.89 59.55
CA MET A 1 14.06 7.67 60.64
C MET A 1 12.99 8.53 60.03
N SER A 2 11.81 8.47 60.63
CA SER A 2 10.60 9.31 60.51
C SER A 2 9.75 8.96 59.28
N THR A 3 8.73 8.21 59.49
CA THR A 3 7.38 8.30 60.08
C THR A 3 6.37 8.95 59.12
N MET A 4 5.49 8.06 58.61
CA MET A 4 4.03 8.09 58.86
C MET A 4 3.32 9.41 58.52
N GLN A 5 2.30 9.35 57.66
CA GLN A 5 0.93 9.60 58.11
C GLN A 5 -0.10 9.17 57.07
N GLU A 6 -0.90 8.26 57.51
CA GLU A 6 -2.22 7.83 57.06
C GLU A 6 -3.21 9.00 57.13
N LEU A 7 -4.08 9.13 56.15
CA LEU A 7 -5.35 9.82 56.31
C LEU A 7 -6.36 9.35 55.25
N SER A 8 -7.21 8.40 55.64
CA SER A 8 -8.52 8.20 55.02
C SER A 8 -9.48 9.30 55.46
N PRO A 9 -10.41 9.69 54.62
CA PRO A 9 -11.78 9.79 55.06
C PRO A 9 -12.76 8.99 54.18
N SER A 10 -13.48 8.13 54.82
CA SER A 10 -14.76 7.58 54.42
C SER A 10 -15.79 8.70 54.26
N VAL A 11 -16.42 8.81 53.12
CA VAL A 11 -17.71 9.52 53.00
C VAL A 11 -18.68 8.55 52.32
N ASP A 12 -19.51 8.01 53.16
CA ASP A 12 -20.74 7.32 52.85
C ASP A 12 -21.77 8.41 52.52
N GLU A 13 -22.23 8.47 51.29
CA GLU A 13 -23.34 9.35 50.93
C GLU A 13 -24.30 8.60 50.02
N SER A 14 -25.28 8.00 50.71
CA SER A 14 -26.47 7.39 50.14
C SER A 14 -27.28 8.43 49.37
N LEU A 15 -27.13 8.49 48.07
CA LEU A 15 -28.02 9.23 47.18
C LEU A 15 -29.17 8.33 46.73
N GLU A 16 -30.25 8.41 47.44
CA GLU A 16 -31.57 7.92 47.02
C GLU A 16 -31.95 8.57 45.67
N THR A 17 -31.95 7.78 44.60
CA THR A 17 -32.46 8.18 43.29
C THR A 17 -34.00 8.17 43.33
N PRO A 18 -34.69 9.30 43.08
CA PRO A 18 -36.14 9.32 42.98
C PRO A 18 -36.59 8.50 41.75
N ARG A 19 -37.38 7.46 42.01
CA ARG A 19 -38.10 6.72 40.96
C ARG A 19 -39.08 7.67 40.26
N ARG A 20 -38.68 8.23 39.12
CA ARG A 20 -39.60 8.90 38.20
C ARG A 20 -40.45 7.84 37.49
N ASN A 21 -41.71 7.79 37.84
CA ASN A 21 -42.74 7.10 37.08
C ASN A 21 -42.83 7.69 35.68
N LEU A 22 -42.13 7.11 34.72
CA LEU A 22 -42.25 7.49 33.33
C LEU A 22 -43.61 7.02 32.78
N LEU A 23 -44.39 7.95 32.28
CA LEU A 23 -45.72 7.78 31.75
C LEU A 23 -45.78 6.73 30.64
N PRO A 24 -46.75 5.81 30.62
CA PRO A 24 -46.79 4.66 29.68
C PRO A 24 -46.90 5.03 28.20
N TRP A 25 -47.25 6.26 27.87
CA TRP A 25 -47.35 6.73 26.49
C TRP A 25 -45.99 7.03 25.79
N MET A 26 -44.95 7.21 26.57
CA MET A 26 -43.60 7.46 26.01
C MET A 26 -42.91 6.19 25.45
N SER A 27 -43.39 5.01 25.85
CA SER A 27 -42.77 3.75 25.43
C SER A 27 -43.11 3.32 24.01
N TRP A 28 -44.23 3.82 23.44
CA TRP A 28 -44.67 3.41 22.10
C TRP A 28 -43.91 4.09 20.95
N SER A 29 -43.50 5.35 21.14
CA SER A 29 -42.68 6.08 20.19
C SER A 29 -41.22 5.56 20.18
N LEU A 30 -40.72 5.13 21.32
CA LEU A 30 -39.36 4.54 21.42
C LEU A 30 -39.27 3.19 20.71
N ARG A 31 -40.26 2.32 20.85
CA ARG A 31 -40.34 1.02 20.16
C ARG A 31 -40.41 1.18 18.63
N ARG A 32 -41.13 2.17 18.12
CA ARG A 32 -41.17 2.49 16.69
C ARG A 32 -39.83 3.01 16.15
N ARG A 33 -39.11 3.80 16.92
CA ARG A 33 -37.79 4.31 16.54
C ARG A 33 -36.72 3.21 16.53
N ILE A 34 -36.78 2.30 17.52
CA ILE A 34 -35.87 1.14 17.56
C ILE A 34 -36.15 0.18 16.40
N ALA A 35 -37.42 -0.08 16.09
CA ALA A 35 -37.77 -0.92 14.93
C ALA A 35 -37.31 -0.30 13.60
N ALA A 36 -37.48 1.01 13.41
CA ALA A 36 -37.01 1.71 12.22
C ALA A 36 -35.47 1.69 12.10
N ALA A 37 -34.74 1.86 13.20
CA ALA A 37 -33.28 1.78 13.21
C ALA A 37 -32.77 0.36 12.89
N ALA A 38 -33.43 -0.68 13.40
CA ALA A 38 -33.10 -2.07 13.12
C ALA A 38 -33.30 -2.43 11.64
N VAL A 39 -34.38 -1.95 10.99
CA VAL A 39 -34.63 -2.16 9.56
C VAL A 39 -33.57 -1.44 8.70
N LEU A 40 -33.18 -0.21 9.06
CA LEU A 40 -32.13 0.51 8.32
C LEU A 40 -30.76 -0.18 8.45
N LEU A 41 -30.42 -0.71 9.61
CA LEU A 41 -29.20 -1.48 9.83
C LEU A 41 -29.21 -2.81 9.07
N ALA A 42 -30.34 -3.50 9.00
CA ALA A 42 -30.50 -4.73 8.23
C ALA A 42 -30.37 -4.46 6.70
N LEU A 43 -30.94 -3.36 6.20
CA LEU A 43 -30.81 -2.96 4.79
C LEU A 43 -29.38 -2.54 4.43
N ALA A 44 -28.68 -1.82 5.32
CA ALA A 44 -27.28 -1.47 5.14
C ALA A 44 -26.38 -2.73 5.17
N GLY A 45 -26.63 -3.67 6.07
CA GLY A 45 -25.92 -4.94 6.14
C GLY A 45 -26.14 -5.82 4.89
N ALA A 46 -27.36 -5.84 4.33
CA ALA A 46 -27.65 -6.59 3.12
C ALA A 46 -26.99 -5.99 1.88
N ALA A 47 -26.86 -4.65 1.79
CA ALA A 47 -26.17 -3.99 0.71
C ALA A 47 -24.67 -4.30 0.70
N VAL A 48 -24.01 -4.34 1.87
CA VAL A 48 -22.60 -4.71 2.02
C VAL A 48 -22.36 -6.18 1.65
N THR A 49 -23.24 -7.09 2.10
CA THR A 49 -23.10 -8.51 1.76
C THR A 49 -23.32 -8.81 0.28
N VAL A 50 -24.21 -8.09 -0.41
CA VAL A 50 -24.40 -8.24 -1.86
C VAL A 50 -23.22 -7.71 -2.66
N ALA A 51 -22.56 -6.63 -2.22
CA ALA A 51 -21.34 -6.11 -2.83
C ALA A 51 -20.17 -7.11 -2.72
N VAL A 52 -20.01 -7.75 -1.55
CA VAL A 52 -19.00 -8.79 -1.33
C VAL A 52 -19.27 -10.04 -2.17
N MET A 53 -20.55 -10.44 -2.35
CA MET A 53 -20.91 -11.60 -3.17
C MET A 53 -20.78 -11.35 -4.68
N ARG A 54 -20.80 -10.11 -5.14
CA ARG A 54 -20.61 -9.76 -6.55
C ARG A 54 -19.16 -9.63 -6.98
N GLY A 55 -18.21 -9.84 -6.08
CA GLY A 55 -16.79 -9.71 -6.39
C GLY A 55 -16.33 -8.27 -6.63
N ASP A 56 -17.21 -7.29 -6.42
CA ASP A 56 -16.84 -5.88 -6.37
C ASP A 56 -16.17 -5.61 -5.02
N ALA A 57 -14.93 -6.05 -4.89
CA ALA A 57 -14.11 -5.61 -3.77
C ALA A 57 -14.12 -4.07 -3.77
N PRO A 58 -14.34 -3.42 -2.63
CA PRO A 58 -14.31 -1.96 -2.57
C PRO A 58 -13.01 -1.48 -3.21
N ALA A 59 -13.10 -0.50 -4.10
CA ALA A 59 -11.95 0.04 -4.82
C ALA A 59 -10.85 0.37 -3.80
N GLY A 60 -9.76 -0.42 -3.79
CA GLY A 60 -8.65 -0.23 -2.84
C GLY A 60 -8.29 -1.44 -1.99
N THR A 61 -9.09 -2.51 -1.94
CA THR A 61 -8.74 -3.73 -1.19
C THR A 61 -8.26 -4.83 -2.13
N GLY A 62 -7.03 -5.27 -1.97
CA GLY A 62 -6.43 -6.37 -2.72
C GLY A 62 -5.14 -6.02 -3.45
N PRO A 63 -4.42 -7.03 -3.94
CA PRO A 63 -3.18 -6.84 -4.68
C PRO A 63 -3.45 -6.05 -5.98
N VAL A 64 -2.53 -5.15 -6.32
CA VAL A 64 -2.56 -4.40 -7.57
C VAL A 64 -2.00 -5.30 -8.67
N PRO A 65 -2.72 -5.52 -9.78
CA PRO A 65 -2.24 -6.39 -10.84
C PRO A 65 -0.97 -5.84 -11.49
N LEU A 66 -0.12 -6.73 -11.93
CA LEU A 66 1.02 -6.46 -12.79
C LEU A 66 0.79 -7.12 -14.15
N PRO A 67 1.26 -6.53 -15.27
CA PRO A 67 1.10 -7.10 -16.59
C PRO A 67 1.84 -8.45 -16.71
N GLU A 68 1.46 -9.27 -17.66
CA GLU A 68 2.16 -10.54 -17.93
C GLU A 68 3.52 -10.31 -18.61
N GLN A 69 3.65 -9.21 -19.32
CA GLN A 69 4.87 -8.80 -20.02
C GLN A 69 5.12 -7.31 -19.81
N VAL A 70 6.39 -6.92 -19.75
CA VAL A 70 6.85 -5.53 -19.74
C VAL A 70 7.93 -5.37 -20.80
N LEU A 71 7.77 -4.41 -21.71
CA LEU A 71 8.64 -4.23 -22.87
C LEU A 71 8.83 -5.52 -23.68
N GLY A 72 7.78 -6.34 -23.81
CA GLY A 72 7.83 -7.63 -24.48
C GLY A 72 8.58 -8.74 -23.74
N ASN A 73 9.08 -8.47 -22.54
CA ASN A 73 9.71 -9.49 -21.69
C ASN A 73 8.66 -10.12 -20.78
N GLY A 74 8.61 -11.46 -20.79
CA GLY A 74 7.73 -12.22 -19.90
C GLY A 74 8.18 -12.21 -18.45
N ALA A 75 7.27 -12.53 -17.55
CA ALA A 75 7.57 -12.71 -16.14
C ALA A 75 8.51 -13.90 -15.94
N VAL A 76 9.54 -13.71 -15.15
CA VAL A 76 10.44 -14.79 -14.72
C VAL A 76 9.80 -15.49 -13.51
N ALA A 77 9.83 -16.82 -13.49
CA ALA A 77 9.37 -17.57 -12.33
C ALA A 77 10.22 -17.22 -11.10
N ASP A 78 9.57 -17.12 -9.94
CA ASP A 78 10.21 -16.64 -8.71
C ASP A 78 11.47 -17.44 -8.30
N ASP A 79 11.48 -18.74 -8.58
CA ASP A 79 12.62 -19.64 -8.32
C ASP A 79 13.82 -19.40 -9.26
N LYS A 80 13.61 -18.67 -10.35
CA LYS A 80 14.63 -18.36 -11.38
C LYS A 80 15.07 -16.91 -11.39
N ASP A 81 14.50 -16.06 -10.51
CA ASP A 81 14.89 -14.66 -10.43
C ASP A 81 16.26 -14.52 -9.74
N PRO A 82 17.35 -14.22 -10.49
CA PRO A 82 18.67 -14.09 -9.90
C PRO A 82 18.81 -12.86 -9.01
N THR A 83 17.84 -11.95 -9.05
CA THR A 83 17.82 -10.74 -8.23
C THR A 83 17.00 -10.91 -6.95
N GLN A 84 16.36 -12.07 -6.78
CA GLN A 84 15.55 -12.34 -5.60
C GLN A 84 16.46 -12.49 -4.37
N VAL A 85 16.46 -11.45 -3.54
CA VAL A 85 17.06 -11.53 -2.21
C VAL A 85 16.08 -12.31 -1.33
N PRO A 86 16.50 -13.44 -0.73
CA PRO A 86 15.64 -14.18 0.19
C PRO A 86 15.03 -13.25 1.24
N GLY A 87 13.70 -13.37 1.47
CA GLY A 87 12.97 -12.51 2.40
C GLY A 87 12.77 -11.06 1.90
N TRP A 88 12.95 -10.81 0.60
CA TRP A 88 12.70 -9.48 0.03
C TRP A 88 11.23 -9.03 0.22
N LEU A 89 10.28 -9.92 -0.05
CA LEU A 89 8.84 -9.66 0.16
C LEU A 89 8.55 -9.34 1.64
N ASP A 90 9.17 -10.05 2.57
CA ASP A 90 9.01 -9.79 4.00
C ASP A 90 9.55 -8.42 4.39
N LYS A 91 10.71 -8.04 3.83
CA LYS A 91 11.27 -6.69 4.02
C LYS A 91 10.40 -5.62 3.38
N ALA A 92 9.83 -5.91 2.22
CA ALA A 92 8.90 -5.01 1.53
C ALA A 92 7.63 -4.78 2.35
N HIS A 93 7.02 -5.84 2.89
CA HIS A 93 5.87 -5.72 3.79
C HIS A 93 6.22 -4.97 5.08
N ALA A 94 7.42 -5.20 5.64
CA ALA A 94 7.89 -4.46 6.81
C ALA A 94 8.11 -2.96 6.53
N ALA A 95 8.56 -2.61 5.33
CA ALA A 95 8.76 -1.21 4.91
C ALA A 95 7.44 -0.48 4.59
N ALA A 96 6.40 -1.22 4.23
CA ALA A 96 5.07 -0.69 3.90
C ALA A 96 3.97 -1.53 4.59
N PRO A 97 3.87 -1.48 5.92
CA PRO A 97 2.91 -2.28 6.67
C PRO A 97 1.47 -1.94 6.27
N GLY A 98 0.67 -2.98 6.03
CA GLY A 98 -0.73 -2.84 5.59
C GLY A 98 -0.91 -2.52 4.10
N ALA A 99 0.17 -2.41 3.33
CA ALA A 99 0.09 -2.25 1.88
C ALA A 99 -0.17 -3.59 1.19
N PHE A 100 -1.11 -3.59 0.25
CA PHE A 100 -1.21 -4.65 -0.75
C PHE A 100 -0.14 -4.41 -1.82
N LEU A 101 1.00 -5.06 -1.63
CA LEU A 101 2.15 -4.91 -2.49
C LEU A 101 2.24 -6.11 -3.44
N THR A 102 2.45 -5.85 -4.71
CA THR A 102 2.74 -6.86 -5.73
C THR A 102 4.07 -6.52 -6.40
N ALA A 103 4.91 -7.53 -6.55
CA ALA A 103 6.17 -7.38 -7.26
C ALA A 103 6.38 -8.54 -8.22
N ARG A 104 7.03 -8.25 -9.34
CA ARG A 104 7.34 -9.24 -10.36
C ARG A 104 8.63 -8.84 -11.09
N THR A 105 9.42 -9.83 -11.44
CA THR A 105 10.61 -9.66 -12.28
C THR A 105 10.29 -10.12 -13.69
N TYR A 106 10.78 -9.38 -14.67
CA TYR A 106 10.66 -9.67 -16.10
C TYR A 106 12.04 -9.67 -16.73
N GLY A 107 12.20 -10.51 -17.69
CA GLY A 107 13.46 -10.57 -18.43
C GLY A 107 13.51 -11.78 -19.36
N PRO A 108 14.46 -11.82 -20.29
CA PRO A 108 14.68 -13.02 -21.07
C PRO A 108 15.32 -14.09 -20.17
N GLU A 109 14.98 -15.35 -20.40
CA GLU A 109 15.64 -16.49 -19.72
C GLU A 109 17.17 -16.46 -19.85
N LYS A 110 17.67 -15.88 -20.94
CA LYS A 110 19.09 -15.69 -21.22
C LYS A 110 19.30 -14.27 -21.77
N GLY A 111 19.46 -13.35 -20.87
CA GLY A 111 19.66 -11.95 -21.24
C GLY A 111 20.31 -11.16 -20.12
N ALA A 112 20.61 -9.90 -20.42
CA ALA A 112 21.21 -9.03 -19.44
C ALA A 112 20.19 -8.08 -18.81
N LEU A 113 19.16 -7.67 -19.57
CA LEU A 113 18.14 -6.74 -19.07
C LEU A 113 17.19 -7.44 -18.12
N THR A 114 17.17 -6.98 -16.89
CA THR A 114 16.20 -7.39 -15.88
C THR A 114 15.30 -6.19 -15.56
N ILE A 115 13.99 -6.42 -15.52
CA ILE A 115 12.99 -5.40 -15.17
C ILE A 115 12.27 -5.87 -13.90
N ARG A 116 12.37 -5.12 -12.83
CA ARG A 116 11.59 -5.33 -11.64
C ARG A 116 10.46 -4.33 -11.58
N ALA A 117 9.22 -4.79 -11.50
CA ALA A 117 8.07 -3.95 -11.33
C ALA A 117 7.45 -4.18 -9.95
N VAL A 118 7.04 -3.10 -9.32
CA VAL A 118 6.37 -3.10 -8.01
C VAL A 118 5.17 -2.19 -8.09
N THR A 119 4.04 -2.67 -7.58
CA THR A 119 2.81 -1.89 -7.41
C THR A 119 2.29 -2.03 -5.98
N ALA A 120 1.65 -0.99 -5.47
CA ALA A 120 1.06 -1.02 -4.14
C ALA A 120 -0.12 -0.05 -4.03
N ARG A 121 -1.12 -0.40 -3.21
CA ARG A 121 -2.23 0.49 -2.86
C ARG A 121 -1.87 1.38 -1.68
N THR A 122 -0.78 2.08 -1.80
CA THR A 122 -0.30 3.09 -0.85
C THR A 122 0.76 3.94 -1.51
N ASP A 123 1.15 5.02 -0.87
CA ASP A 123 2.32 5.81 -1.26
C ASP A 123 3.62 5.07 -0.87
N LEU A 124 4.44 4.75 -1.88
CA LEU A 124 5.76 4.12 -1.73
C LEU A 124 6.91 5.14 -1.83
N THR A 125 6.62 6.43 -1.83
CA THR A 125 7.68 7.46 -1.92
C THR A 125 8.74 7.24 -0.84
N GLY A 126 9.99 7.13 -1.28
CA GLY A 126 11.13 6.90 -0.40
C GLY A 126 11.18 5.53 0.28
N LYS A 127 10.42 4.54 -0.21
CA LYS A 127 10.41 3.17 0.31
C LYS A 127 10.96 2.18 -0.71
N LEU A 128 11.46 1.04 -0.24
CA LEU A 128 12.00 -0.03 -1.08
C LEU A 128 13.11 0.48 -2.01
N GLU A 129 13.17 -0.01 -3.24
CA GLU A 129 14.13 0.44 -4.26
C GLU A 129 13.92 1.90 -4.66
N GLN A 130 12.73 2.45 -4.48
CA GLN A 130 12.49 3.87 -4.68
C GLN A 130 13.29 4.74 -3.70
N ALA A 131 13.62 4.23 -2.52
CA ALA A 131 14.53 4.89 -1.58
C ALA A 131 15.97 5.03 -2.10
N TRP A 132 16.32 4.36 -3.19
CA TRP A 132 17.64 4.50 -3.83
C TRP A 132 17.78 5.81 -4.61
N ALA A 133 16.67 6.40 -5.07
CA ALA A 133 16.70 7.70 -5.73
C ALA A 133 17.26 8.76 -4.77
N VAL A 134 18.25 9.52 -5.23
CA VAL A 134 18.85 10.61 -4.46
C VAL A 134 18.45 12.00 -4.93
N ASP A 135 17.70 12.04 -6.02
CA ASP A 135 17.12 13.25 -6.61
C ASP A 135 15.62 13.02 -6.89
N GLU A 136 14.93 14.07 -7.26
CA GLU A 136 13.52 14.01 -7.62
C GLU A 136 13.26 13.33 -8.96
N GLY A 137 14.30 12.91 -9.67
CA GLY A 137 14.22 12.39 -11.01
C GLY A 137 13.79 13.44 -12.05
N THR A 138 13.95 13.08 -13.31
CA THR A 138 13.45 13.89 -14.45
C THR A 138 12.03 13.44 -14.79
N GLU A 139 11.18 14.38 -15.16
CA GLU A 139 9.83 14.09 -15.65
C GLU A 139 9.89 13.16 -16.87
N ALA A 140 9.08 12.12 -16.85
CA ALA A 140 9.04 11.09 -17.87
C ALA A 140 7.59 10.58 -18.03
N GLY A 141 6.82 11.22 -18.90
CA GLY A 141 5.38 10.99 -19.01
C GLY A 141 4.64 11.44 -17.74
N ALA A 142 3.79 10.56 -17.20
CA ALA A 142 3.07 10.83 -15.95
C ALA A 142 3.92 10.60 -14.70
N GLY A 143 5.09 9.97 -14.84
CA GLY A 143 6.01 9.63 -13.75
C GLY A 143 7.32 10.39 -13.82
N ARG A 144 8.27 9.90 -13.05
CA ARG A 144 9.63 10.43 -12.95
C ARG A 144 10.64 9.30 -13.07
N CYS A 145 11.82 9.59 -13.63
CA CYS A 145 12.90 8.61 -13.78
C CYS A 145 14.24 9.19 -13.32
N THR A 146 15.08 8.33 -12.75
CA THR A 146 16.47 8.67 -12.44
C THR A 146 17.43 7.52 -12.71
N GLN A 147 18.67 7.87 -12.98
CA GLN A 147 19.83 6.97 -12.97
C GLN A 147 20.78 7.30 -11.80
N ASN A 148 20.47 8.37 -11.04
CA ASN A 148 21.25 8.82 -9.91
C ASN A 148 20.73 8.13 -8.63
N VAL A 149 21.44 7.11 -8.19
CA VAL A 149 20.98 6.21 -7.12
C VAL A 149 22.06 6.01 -6.06
N ARG A 150 21.57 5.63 -4.86
CA ARG A 150 22.38 5.24 -3.71
C ARG A 150 21.81 3.94 -3.14
N PHE A 151 22.56 2.85 -3.24
CA PHE A 151 22.08 1.53 -2.83
C PHE A 151 22.09 1.28 -1.31
N THR A 152 22.88 2.02 -0.55
CA THR A 152 23.01 1.83 0.90
C THR A 152 23.02 3.17 1.62
N ALA A 153 22.47 3.21 2.84
CA ALA A 153 22.56 4.39 3.69
C ALA A 153 24.03 4.75 3.91
N GLY A 154 24.39 6.02 3.64
CA GLY A 154 25.79 6.50 3.71
C GLY A 154 26.67 6.12 2.52
N GLY A 155 26.16 5.32 1.58
CA GLY A 155 26.87 4.99 0.35
C GLY A 155 27.00 6.20 -0.59
N LYS A 156 27.94 6.11 -1.53
CA LYS A 156 28.14 7.16 -2.53
C LYS A 156 26.99 7.16 -3.54
N ALA A 157 26.32 8.30 -3.67
CA ALA A 157 25.38 8.56 -4.76
C ALA A 157 26.12 8.69 -6.10
N GLY A 158 25.47 8.33 -7.18
CA GLY A 158 26.05 8.54 -8.49
C GLY A 158 25.16 8.02 -9.62
N VAL A 159 25.38 8.60 -10.79
CA VAL A 159 24.71 8.17 -12.02
C VAL A 159 25.18 6.78 -12.41
N ARG A 160 24.22 5.89 -12.66
CA ARG A 160 24.42 4.49 -13.07
C ARG A 160 23.81 4.29 -14.45
N PRO A 161 24.60 4.39 -15.52
CA PRO A 161 24.06 4.26 -16.89
C PRO A 161 23.40 2.90 -17.15
N THR A 162 23.79 1.86 -16.43
CA THR A 162 23.27 0.48 -16.55
C THR A 162 21.99 0.26 -15.73
N LEU A 163 21.43 1.31 -15.13
CA LEU A 163 20.25 1.23 -14.29
C LEU A 163 19.35 2.44 -14.56
N VAL A 164 18.03 2.19 -14.60
CA VAL A 164 17.00 3.23 -14.61
C VAL A 164 15.95 2.86 -13.59
N LEU A 165 15.65 3.77 -12.67
CA LEU A 165 14.54 3.69 -11.75
C LEU A 165 13.49 4.71 -12.14
N CYS A 166 12.27 4.25 -12.45
CA CYS A 166 11.13 5.13 -12.76
C CYS A 166 9.98 4.85 -11.81
N TRP A 167 9.25 5.89 -11.42
CA TRP A 167 8.12 5.76 -10.51
C TRP A 167 6.99 6.75 -10.81
N HIS A 168 5.78 6.33 -10.45
CA HIS A 168 4.62 7.19 -10.35
C HIS A 168 3.92 6.84 -9.04
N THR A 169 3.76 7.82 -8.16
CA THR A 169 3.15 7.65 -6.85
C THR A 169 2.04 8.67 -6.62
N THR A 170 0.97 8.17 -6.03
CA THR A 170 -0.16 8.94 -5.50
C THR A 170 -0.40 8.51 -4.06
N ALA A 171 -1.30 9.17 -3.35
CA ALA A 171 -1.66 8.78 -1.98
C ALA A 171 -2.25 7.37 -1.88
N THR A 172 -2.84 6.83 -2.97
CA THR A 172 -3.60 5.56 -2.95
C THR A 172 -3.07 4.49 -3.88
N LEU A 173 -2.16 4.84 -4.79
CA LEU A 173 -1.58 3.91 -5.76
C LEU A 173 -0.15 4.32 -6.05
N SER A 174 0.75 3.38 -6.01
CA SER A 174 2.13 3.55 -6.44
C SER A 174 2.50 2.45 -7.42
N ALA A 175 3.30 2.82 -8.41
CA ALA A 175 4.02 1.91 -9.28
C ALA A 175 5.44 2.40 -9.45
N TYR A 176 6.41 1.48 -9.47
CA TYR A 176 7.74 1.78 -9.93
C TYR A 176 8.32 0.60 -10.71
N VAL A 177 9.26 0.89 -11.57
CA VAL A 177 10.04 -0.08 -12.32
C VAL A 177 11.52 0.21 -12.15
N LEU A 178 12.29 -0.85 -12.00
CA LEU A 178 13.75 -0.82 -11.94
C LEU A 178 14.30 -1.67 -13.08
N LEU A 179 14.92 -1.03 -14.06
CA LEU A 179 15.59 -1.67 -15.18
C LEU A 179 17.08 -1.76 -14.89
N ILE A 180 17.65 -2.94 -15.03
CA ILE A 180 19.08 -3.18 -14.84
C ILE A 180 19.61 -3.99 -16.02
N ASP A 181 20.64 -3.48 -16.70
CA ASP A 181 21.44 -4.25 -17.63
C ASP A 181 22.92 -4.10 -17.26
N PRO A 182 23.54 -5.12 -16.66
CA PRO A 182 24.94 -5.03 -16.23
C PRO A 182 25.94 -4.93 -17.41
N LYS A 183 25.50 -5.14 -18.64
CA LYS A 183 26.36 -5.18 -19.84
C LYS A 183 26.22 -3.97 -20.74
N ALA A 184 25.11 -3.24 -20.64
CA ALA A 184 24.82 -2.11 -21.52
C ALA A 184 24.11 -0.96 -20.79
N PRO A 185 24.25 0.29 -21.24
CA PRO A 185 23.46 1.40 -20.76
C PRO A 185 21.96 1.17 -21.02
N VAL A 186 21.14 1.51 -20.03
CA VAL A 186 19.68 1.48 -20.13
C VAL A 186 19.16 2.86 -20.44
N ALA A 187 18.39 3.01 -21.49
CA ALA A 187 17.78 4.29 -21.85
C ALA A 187 16.66 4.65 -20.86
N VAL A 188 16.60 5.90 -20.43
CA VAL A 188 15.52 6.43 -19.57
C VAL A 188 14.14 6.24 -20.22
N GLU A 189 14.09 6.37 -21.54
CA GLU A 189 12.86 6.15 -22.32
C GLU A 189 12.33 4.71 -22.21
N ALA A 190 13.20 3.71 -22.12
CA ALA A 190 12.78 2.34 -21.86
C ALA A 190 12.14 2.20 -20.46
N GLY A 191 12.73 2.86 -19.45
CA GLY A 191 12.16 2.91 -18.12
C GLY A 191 10.78 3.58 -18.10
N ARG A 192 10.62 4.69 -18.82
CA ARG A 192 9.34 5.37 -18.95
C ARG A 192 8.26 4.45 -19.56
N LYS A 193 8.57 3.81 -20.69
CA LYS A 193 7.63 2.87 -21.34
C LYS A 193 7.24 1.72 -20.43
N ALA A 194 8.20 1.13 -19.73
CA ALA A 194 7.95 0.08 -18.77
C ALA A 194 7.02 0.55 -17.64
N LEU A 195 7.23 1.78 -17.11
CA LEU A 195 6.38 2.36 -16.09
C LEU A 195 4.96 2.61 -16.61
N ASP A 196 4.80 3.12 -17.84
CA ASP A 196 3.49 3.36 -18.46
C ASP A 196 2.68 2.05 -18.57
N GLU A 197 3.33 0.94 -19.01
CA GLU A 197 2.70 -0.38 -19.10
C GLU A 197 2.25 -0.89 -17.70
N VAL A 198 3.12 -0.77 -16.71
CA VAL A 198 2.83 -1.18 -15.32
C VAL A 198 1.74 -0.31 -14.71
N TRP A 199 1.79 1.01 -14.91
CA TRP A 199 0.80 1.96 -14.39
C TRP A 199 -0.58 1.70 -14.97
N ALA A 200 -0.67 1.49 -16.28
CA ALA A 200 -1.92 1.16 -16.97
C ALA A 200 -2.52 -0.16 -16.45
N ALA A 201 -1.70 -1.22 -16.28
CA ALA A 201 -2.15 -2.49 -15.73
C ALA A 201 -2.62 -2.37 -14.28
N ALA A 202 -2.02 -1.48 -13.50
CA ALA A 202 -2.43 -1.18 -12.13
C ALA A 202 -3.76 -0.41 -12.02
N GLY A 203 -4.34 0.01 -13.16
CA GLY A 203 -5.56 0.81 -13.21
C GLY A 203 -5.29 2.32 -13.03
N GLY A 204 -4.06 2.77 -13.16
CA GLY A 204 -3.67 4.18 -13.21
C GLY A 204 -4.19 4.85 -14.49
N ARG A 205 -4.65 6.10 -14.38
CA ARG A 205 -5.17 6.92 -15.48
C ARG A 205 -4.45 8.25 -15.49
#